data_7a62bfd045bd67acdf92065df8ed4b80
#
_entry.id   7a62bfd045bd67acdf92065df8ed4b80
#
_cell.length_a   1.000
_cell.length_b   1.000
_cell.length_c   1.000
_cell.angle_alpha   90.00
_cell.angle_beta   90.00
_cell.angle_gamma   90.00
#
_symmetry.space_group_name_H-M   'P 1'
#
loop_
_entity.id
_entity.type
_entity.pdbx_description
1 polymer ?
#
loop_
_entity_poly.entity_id
_entity_poly.type
_entity_poly.pdbx_seq_one_letter_code
_entity_poly.pdbx_strand_id
1 'polypeptide(L)'
;MTAPVQALFAPFRLGNLELPTRVVMAPMTRSFSPGGVPNAQVVEYYRRRAAAGVGLIVTEGTTVGHKASNGYPHVPRFYGEDALAGWKQVVDAVHAEGGKIVPQLWHVGNVRKAGTEPDVSVPGYGPSEKVKDGTVVVHGMTKDDIQEVIAAFAQAARDAKAIGMDGVEIHGAHGYLIDQFFWEGSNKRTDEYGGDLAQRSRFAIELIQAVRAAVGPDFPIIFRFSQWKQQDYTARLVQTPEELGAFLKPLSDAGVDIFHCSTRRFWEPEFEGSDLNLAGWTRQLTGKPTITVGSVGLDGEFLQFMVNTDKVAEPASLENLLERLNKQEFDLVAVGRALLVDPDWAVKVRDGRESDILPFSREALKQLV
;
A
#
# COMPACT_ATOMS: atom_id res chain seq x y z
N MET A 1 12.36 30.65 7.83
CA MET A 1 11.19 30.31 8.67
C MET A 1 10.87 28.87 8.36
N THR A 2 10.99 28.00 9.35
CA THR A 2 10.62 26.59 9.23
C THR A 2 9.14 26.47 8.90
N ALA A 3 8.77 25.63 7.93
CA ALA A 3 7.38 25.39 7.58
C ALA A 3 6.64 24.81 8.81
N PRO A 4 5.42 25.28 9.12
CA PRO A 4 4.76 24.89 10.35
C PRO A 4 4.34 23.41 10.30
N VAL A 5 4.73 22.67 11.33
CA VAL A 5 4.39 21.25 11.51
C VAL A 5 2.89 21.00 11.58
N GLN A 6 2.12 22.01 11.95
CA GLN A 6 0.65 21.97 12.05
C GLN A 6 -0.03 21.53 10.75
N ALA A 7 0.61 21.71 9.60
CA ALA A 7 0.06 21.22 8.33
C ALA A 7 -0.17 19.70 8.32
N LEU A 8 0.70 18.91 8.98
CA LEU A 8 0.53 17.47 9.13
C LEU A 8 -0.65 17.09 10.04
N PHE A 9 -0.99 17.96 10.99
CA PHE A 9 -2.04 17.73 12.00
C PHE A 9 -3.33 18.48 11.67
N ALA A 10 -3.41 19.08 10.49
CA ALA A 10 -4.67 19.62 9.98
C ALA A 10 -5.58 18.47 9.52
N PRO A 11 -6.91 18.59 9.75
CA PRO A 11 -7.85 17.56 9.29
C PRO A 11 -7.87 17.46 7.78
N PHE A 12 -8.23 16.28 7.28
CA PHE A 12 -8.45 16.02 5.86
C PHE A 12 -9.84 15.40 5.68
N ARG A 13 -10.53 15.82 4.62
CA ARG A 13 -11.87 15.31 4.31
C ARG A 13 -12.00 14.98 2.83
N LEU A 14 -12.55 13.80 2.54
CA LEU A 14 -12.92 13.36 1.19
C LEU A 14 -14.23 12.56 1.26
N GLY A 15 -15.32 13.14 0.80
CA GLY A 15 -16.63 12.52 0.96
C GLY A 15 -16.91 12.21 2.43
N ASN A 16 -17.18 10.94 2.73
CA ASN A 16 -17.44 10.45 4.08
C ASN A 16 -16.16 10.11 4.88
N LEU A 17 -15.00 10.16 4.26
CA LEU A 17 -13.73 9.96 4.96
C LEU A 17 -13.31 11.27 5.63
N GLU A 18 -13.32 11.27 6.95
CA GLU A 18 -12.83 12.39 7.77
C GLU A 18 -11.64 11.92 8.60
N LEU A 19 -10.46 12.47 8.30
CA LEU A 19 -9.23 12.17 9.01
C LEU A 19 -8.91 13.31 9.99
N PRO A 20 -8.58 13.01 11.26
CA PRO A 20 -8.20 14.03 12.22
C PRO A 20 -6.86 14.68 11.92
N THR A 21 -5.97 13.98 11.22
CA THR A 21 -4.66 14.46 10.79
C THR A 21 -4.30 13.94 9.39
N ARG A 22 -3.29 14.52 8.76
CA ARG A 22 -2.78 14.10 7.45
C ARG A 22 -1.70 13.01 7.53
N VAL A 23 -1.40 12.54 8.73
CA VAL A 23 -0.45 11.45 8.97
C VAL A 23 -1.11 10.11 8.67
N VAL A 24 -0.52 9.36 7.76
CA VAL A 24 -0.96 8.00 7.39
C VAL A 24 0.10 7.00 7.84
N MET A 25 -0.30 5.90 8.46
CA MET A 25 0.58 4.76 8.65
C MET A 25 0.70 3.99 7.34
N ALA A 26 1.92 3.92 6.79
CA ALA A 26 2.18 3.14 5.57
C ALA A 26 2.00 1.63 5.82
N PRO A 27 1.50 0.86 4.84
CA PRO A 27 1.43 -0.59 4.94
C PRO A 27 2.82 -1.21 5.03
N MET A 28 3.02 -2.04 6.04
CA MET A 28 4.28 -2.75 6.30
C MET A 28 3.97 -4.16 6.76
N THR A 29 4.44 -5.17 6.02
CA THR A 29 4.27 -6.59 6.37
C THR A 29 4.98 -6.87 7.70
N ARG A 30 4.22 -7.36 8.69
CA ARG A 30 4.74 -7.68 10.02
C ARG A 30 4.85 -9.18 10.24
N SER A 31 3.96 -9.99 9.65
CA SER A 31 3.96 -11.46 9.75
C SER A 31 3.77 -11.96 11.20
N PHE A 32 2.86 -11.33 11.94
CA PHE A 32 2.50 -11.71 13.34
C PHE A 32 1.08 -12.24 13.48
N SER A 33 0.49 -12.75 12.38
CA SER A 33 -0.86 -13.32 12.34
C SER A 33 -0.79 -14.82 12.05
N PRO A 34 -0.47 -15.67 13.04
CA PRO A 34 -0.47 -17.13 12.83
C PRO A 34 -1.81 -17.62 12.31
N GLY A 35 -1.78 -18.52 11.31
CA GLY A 35 -2.99 -18.97 10.62
C GLY A 35 -3.72 -17.88 9.82
N GLY A 36 -3.09 -16.73 9.62
CA GLY A 36 -3.67 -15.59 8.91
C GLY A 36 -4.68 -14.78 9.72
N VAL A 37 -4.78 -15.02 11.03
CA VAL A 37 -5.76 -14.37 11.92
C VAL A 37 -5.11 -13.29 12.78
N PRO A 38 -5.55 -12.02 12.68
CA PRO A 38 -5.10 -10.99 13.60
C PRO A 38 -5.44 -11.32 15.05
N ASN A 39 -4.45 -11.19 15.92
CA ASN A 39 -4.56 -11.48 17.34
C ASN A 39 -4.51 -10.19 18.20
N ALA A 40 -4.58 -10.32 19.51
CA ALA A 40 -4.56 -9.19 20.45
C ALA A 40 -3.30 -8.31 20.32
N GLN A 41 -2.14 -8.88 19.95
CA GLN A 41 -0.93 -8.09 19.71
C GLN A 41 -1.06 -7.20 18.46
N VAL A 42 -1.70 -7.72 17.41
CA VAL A 42 -1.99 -6.93 16.19
C VAL A 42 -3.00 -5.81 16.51
N VAL A 43 -4.02 -6.10 17.32
CA VAL A 43 -4.98 -5.08 17.79
C VAL A 43 -4.25 -3.94 18.49
N GLU A 44 -3.41 -4.25 19.47
CA GLU A 44 -2.67 -3.25 20.25
C GLU A 44 -1.66 -2.48 19.38
N TYR A 45 -1.00 -3.15 18.44
CA TYR A 45 -0.07 -2.54 17.49
C TYR A 45 -0.72 -1.40 16.70
N TYR A 46 -1.90 -1.59 16.15
CA TYR A 46 -2.61 -0.56 15.40
C TYR A 46 -3.26 0.48 16.32
N ARG A 47 -3.85 0.06 17.45
CA ARG A 47 -4.45 0.96 18.43
C ARG A 47 -3.47 2.03 18.92
N ARG A 48 -2.24 1.67 19.26
CA ARG A 48 -1.22 2.60 19.76
C ARG A 48 -0.93 3.73 18.78
N ARG A 49 -0.89 3.45 17.49
CA ARG A 49 -0.64 4.48 16.45
C ARG A 49 -1.81 5.44 16.32
N ALA A 50 -3.02 4.93 16.40
CA ALA A 50 -4.21 5.78 16.42
C ALA A 50 -4.22 6.69 17.66
N ALA A 51 -3.95 6.14 18.85
CA ALA A 51 -3.85 6.89 20.09
C ALA A 51 -2.77 8.00 20.04
N ALA A 52 -1.69 7.76 19.30
CA ALA A 52 -0.61 8.73 19.11
C ALA A 52 -0.89 9.76 17.98
N GLY A 53 -2.08 9.78 17.39
CA GLY A 53 -2.49 10.83 16.46
C GLY A 53 -2.27 10.53 14.98
N VAL A 54 -2.05 9.25 14.60
CA VAL A 54 -2.11 8.82 13.20
C VAL A 54 -3.56 8.90 12.72
N GLY A 55 -3.80 9.70 11.67
CA GLY A 55 -5.16 9.95 11.18
C GLY A 55 -5.74 8.78 10.40
N LEU A 56 -4.91 8.11 9.57
CA LEU A 56 -5.31 6.95 8.79
C LEU A 56 -4.27 5.84 8.94
N ILE A 57 -4.72 4.64 9.23
CA ILE A 57 -3.89 3.44 9.22
C ILE A 57 -4.21 2.66 7.95
N VAL A 58 -3.19 2.39 7.12
CA VAL A 58 -3.25 1.34 6.11
C VAL A 58 -2.61 0.11 6.73
N THR A 59 -3.37 -1.00 6.82
CA THR A 59 -2.85 -2.23 7.43
C THR A 59 -1.65 -2.77 6.65
N GLU A 60 -0.90 -3.69 7.25
CA GLU A 60 -0.03 -4.58 6.47
C GLU A 60 -0.83 -5.25 5.34
N GLY A 61 -0.13 -5.70 4.29
CA GLY A 61 -0.76 -6.45 3.20
C GLY A 61 -1.57 -7.62 3.74
N THR A 62 -2.86 -7.67 3.39
CA THR A 62 -3.76 -8.73 3.80
C THR A 62 -4.30 -9.46 2.57
N THR A 63 -4.16 -10.79 2.57
CA THR A 63 -4.42 -11.60 1.37
C THR A 63 -5.92 -11.78 1.15
N VAL A 64 -6.35 -11.62 -0.12
CA VAL A 64 -7.74 -11.86 -0.55
C VAL A 64 -8.03 -13.35 -0.66
N GLY A 65 -9.31 -13.74 -0.66
CA GLY A 65 -9.77 -15.13 -0.67
C GLY A 65 -9.54 -15.86 -2.00
N HIS A 66 -8.27 -16.09 -2.35
CA HIS A 66 -7.86 -16.85 -3.53
C HIS A 66 -6.71 -17.81 -3.19
N LYS A 67 -6.73 -19.02 -3.76
CA LYS A 67 -5.77 -20.11 -3.46
C LYS A 67 -4.29 -19.75 -3.61
N ALA A 68 -3.97 -18.77 -4.46
CA ALA A 68 -2.60 -18.32 -4.74
C ALA A 68 -2.29 -16.92 -4.23
N SER A 69 -3.14 -16.32 -3.41
CA SER A 69 -2.97 -14.92 -2.97
C SER A 69 -1.80 -14.71 -2.03
N ASN A 70 -1.47 -15.70 -1.21
CA ASN A 70 -0.42 -15.60 -0.18
C ASN A 70 0.95 -16.08 -0.68
N GLY A 71 2.01 -15.46 -0.22
CA GLY A 71 3.41 -15.82 -0.52
C GLY A 71 4.35 -15.75 0.67
N TYR A 72 3.85 -15.45 1.88
CA TYR A 72 4.65 -15.23 3.07
C TYR A 72 4.03 -15.89 4.32
N PRO A 73 4.85 -16.33 5.27
CA PRO A 73 4.35 -16.93 6.51
C PRO A 73 3.69 -15.87 7.41
N HIS A 74 2.66 -16.28 8.11
CA HIS A 74 2.01 -15.50 9.17
C HIS A 74 1.49 -14.11 8.76
N VAL A 75 1.30 -13.84 7.47
CA VAL A 75 0.60 -12.64 7.02
C VAL A 75 -0.90 -12.82 7.24
N PRO A 76 -1.62 -11.75 7.59
CA PRO A 76 -3.06 -11.85 7.79
C PRO A 76 -3.80 -12.06 6.48
N ARG A 77 -4.93 -12.74 6.57
CA ARG A 77 -5.88 -12.89 5.47
C ARG A 77 -7.10 -11.98 5.69
N PHE A 78 -7.74 -11.59 4.60
CA PHE A 78 -8.94 -10.75 4.65
C PHE A 78 -10.16 -11.54 4.12
N TYR A 79 -10.34 -12.73 4.65
CA TYR A 79 -11.45 -13.64 4.36
C TYR A 79 -11.56 -14.69 5.48
N GLY A 80 -12.76 -15.31 5.60
CA GLY A 80 -13.07 -16.25 6.66
C GLY A 80 -13.51 -15.58 7.96
N GLU A 81 -14.46 -16.20 8.65
CA GLU A 81 -15.10 -15.62 9.83
C GLU A 81 -14.12 -15.25 10.95
N ASP A 82 -13.16 -16.12 11.22
CA ASP A 82 -12.14 -15.93 12.26
C ASP A 82 -11.22 -14.73 11.99
N ALA A 83 -10.70 -14.60 10.75
CA ALA A 83 -9.85 -13.49 10.39
C ALA A 83 -10.63 -12.17 10.37
N LEU A 84 -11.84 -12.15 9.82
CA LEU A 84 -12.70 -10.97 9.82
C LEU A 84 -13.12 -10.54 11.24
N ALA A 85 -13.35 -11.50 12.15
CA ALA A 85 -13.59 -11.20 13.56
C ALA A 85 -12.36 -10.58 14.23
N GLY A 86 -11.15 -11.06 13.92
CA GLY A 86 -9.90 -10.45 14.37
C GLY A 86 -9.73 -9.03 13.85
N TRP A 87 -9.98 -8.80 12.56
CA TRP A 87 -9.94 -7.46 11.97
C TRP A 87 -11.00 -6.52 12.56
N LYS A 88 -12.19 -7.03 12.87
CA LYS A 88 -13.23 -6.24 13.56
C LYS A 88 -12.73 -5.69 14.91
N GLN A 89 -12.01 -6.50 15.69
CA GLN A 89 -11.40 -6.03 16.95
C GLN A 89 -10.36 -4.92 16.70
N VAL A 90 -9.56 -5.02 15.63
CA VAL A 90 -8.62 -3.97 15.24
C VAL A 90 -9.36 -2.68 14.88
N VAL A 91 -10.42 -2.77 14.08
CA VAL A 91 -11.25 -1.61 13.69
C VAL A 91 -11.81 -0.92 14.92
N ASP A 92 -12.42 -1.66 15.83
CA ASP A 92 -13.04 -1.12 17.03
C ASP A 92 -12.01 -0.41 17.94
N ALA A 93 -10.82 -1.01 18.09
CA ALA A 93 -9.74 -0.43 18.88
C ALA A 93 -9.19 0.86 18.27
N VAL A 94 -9.01 0.91 16.95
CA VAL A 94 -8.54 2.10 16.24
C VAL A 94 -9.58 3.22 16.29
N HIS A 95 -10.85 2.88 16.08
CA HIS A 95 -11.94 3.85 16.14
C HIS A 95 -12.14 4.43 17.56
N ALA A 96 -11.95 3.61 18.60
CA ALA A 96 -12.03 4.09 19.99
C ALA A 96 -10.99 5.18 20.29
N GLU A 97 -9.85 5.19 19.59
CA GLU A 97 -8.82 6.23 19.71
C GLU A 97 -9.03 7.41 18.71
N GLY A 98 -10.12 7.39 17.93
CA GLY A 98 -10.45 8.44 16.96
C GLY A 98 -9.71 8.34 15.62
N GLY A 99 -8.91 7.30 15.40
CA GLY A 99 -8.24 7.02 14.12
C GLY A 99 -9.16 6.38 13.09
N LYS A 100 -8.69 6.31 11.85
CA LYS A 100 -9.33 5.62 10.73
C LYS A 100 -8.44 4.50 10.21
N ILE A 101 -9.05 3.43 9.65
CA ILE A 101 -8.29 2.26 9.20
C ILE A 101 -8.88 1.66 7.93
N VAL A 102 -7.98 1.28 7.00
CA VAL A 102 -8.30 0.59 5.75
C VAL A 102 -7.41 -0.63 5.58
N PRO A 103 -7.91 -1.77 5.09
CA PRO A 103 -7.05 -2.91 4.78
C PRO A 103 -6.30 -2.65 3.48
N GLN A 104 -5.02 -3.07 3.40
CA GLN A 104 -4.34 -3.21 2.12
C GLN A 104 -4.66 -4.58 1.53
N LEU A 105 -5.55 -4.62 0.54
CA LEU A 105 -5.94 -5.85 -0.14
C LEU A 105 -4.83 -6.31 -1.09
N TRP A 106 -4.41 -7.56 -0.96
CA TRP A 106 -3.17 -8.05 -1.53
C TRP A 106 -3.30 -9.42 -2.19
N HIS A 107 -2.63 -9.59 -3.32
CA HIS A 107 -2.35 -10.84 -3.98
C HIS A 107 -0.91 -10.81 -4.50
N VAL A 108 -0.05 -11.69 -4.01
CA VAL A 108 1.40 -11.63 -4.28
C VAL A 108 1.77 -12.04 -5.70
N GLY A 109 0.87 -12.69 -6.43
CA GLY A 109 1.11 -13.09 -7.82
C GLY A 109 2.23 -14.13 -7.97
N ASN A 110 3.12 -13.89 -8.92
CA ASN A 110 4.24 -14.79 -9.25
C ASN A 110 5.36 -14.83 -8.20
N VAL A 111 5.27 -14.00 -7.15
CA VAL A 111 6.19 -14.06 -6.00
C VAL A 111 5.92 -15.28 -5.13
N ARG A 112 4.66 -15.79 -5.13
CA ARG A 112 4.30 -17.03 -4.45
C ARG A 112 5.12 -18.20 -4.97
N LYS A 113 5.54 -19.06 -4.06
CA LYS A 113 6.19 -20.34 -4.34
C LYS A 113 5.29 -21.48 -3.86
N ALA A 114 5.33 -22.63 -4.54
CA ALA A 114 4.74 -23.86 -4.02
C ALA A 114 5.31 -24.18 -2.61
N GLY A 115 4.54 -24.83 -1.77
CA GLY A 115 4.89 -25.03 -0.36
C GLY A 115 4.39 -23.94 0.59
N THR A 116 3.69 -22.92 0.07
CA THR A 116 3.11 -21.82 0.89
C THR A 116 1.61 -22.08 1.15
N GLU A 117 1.16 -21.80 2.36
CA GLU A 117 -0.27 -21.81 2.72
C GLU A 117 -1.08 -20.81 1.86
N PRO A 118 -2.40 -20.97 1.62
CA PRO A 118 -3.26 -22.02 2.21
C PRO A 118 -3.20 -23.37 1.49
N ASP A 119 -2.80 -23.43 0.22
CA ASP A 119 -2.65 -24.66 -0.56
C ASP A 119 -1.21 -24.82 -1.03
N VAL A 120 -0.48 -25.70 -0.36
CA VAL A 120 0.96 -25.92 -0.60
C VAL A 120 1.28 -26.49 -1.98
N SER A 121 0.31 -27.05 -2.69
CA SER A 121 0.47 -27.60 -4.02
C SER A 121 0.40 -26.54 -5.13
N VAL A 122 -0.19 -25.37 -4.84
CA VAL A 122 -0.47 -24.32 -5.83
C VAL A 122 0.77 -23.46 -6.08
N PRO A 123 1.23 -23.30 -7.34
CA PRO A 123 2.35 -22.43 -7.71
C PRO A 123 1.94 -20.94 -7.61
N GLY A 124 2.88 -20.05 -7.93
CA GLY A 124 2.55 -18.64 -8.14
C GLY A 124 1.60 -18.47 -9.34
N TYR A 125 0.75 -17.45 -9.28
CA TYR A 125 -0.10 -17.02 -10.39
C TYR A 125 0.43 -15.72 -10.95
N GLY A 126 0.34 -15.54 -12.26
CA GLY A 126 0.81 -14.31 -12.90
C GLY A 126 0.23 -14.12 -14.29
N PRO A 127 0.47 -12.98 -14.93
CA PRO A 127 -0.04 -12.73 -16.29
C PRO A 127 0.47 -13.73 -17.31
N SER A 128 1.68 -14.26 -17.12
CA SER A 128 2.33 -15.19 -18.04
C SER A 128 2.92 -16.39 -17.32
N GLU A 129 2.82 -17.55 -17.94
CA GLU A 129 3.40 -18.81 -17.43
C GLU A 129 4.91 -18.73 -17.32
N LYS A 130 5.45 -19.38 -16.30
CA LYS A 130 6.90 -19.59 -16.16
C LYS A 130 7.18 -21.04 -15.78
N VAL A 131 8.00 -21.66 -16.61
CA VAL A 131 8.49 -23.03 -16.39
C VAL A 131 9.96 -22.99 -15.99
N LYS A 132 10.32 -23.75 -14.97
CA LYS A 132 11.71 -23.95 -14.53
C LYS A 132 11.98 -25.44 -14.38
N ASP A 133 13.01 -25.95 -15.02
CA ASP A 133 13.42 -27.37 -14.97
C ASP A 133 12.24 -28.35 -15.25
N GLY A 134 11.40 -28.01 -16.24
CA GLY A 134 10.23 -28.79 -16.63
C GLY A 134 9.01 -28.66 -15.68
N THR A 135 9.11 -27.85 -14.62
CA THR A 135 8.02 -27.63 -13.66
C THR A 135 7.42 -26.25 -13.84
N VAL A 136 6.08 -26.15 -13.86
CA VAL A 136 5.38 -24.86 -13.83
C VAL A 136 5.56 -24.22 -12.45
N VAL A 137 6.33 -23.14 -12.37
CA VAL A 137 6.56 -22.39 -11.14
C VAL A 137 5.67 -21.14 -11.04
N VAL A 138 5.14 -20.67 -12.18
CA VAL A 138 4.11 -19.66 -12.26
C VAL A 138 3.04 -20.14 -13.24
N HIS A 139 1.82 -20.26 -12.78
CA HIS A 139 0.64 -20.51 -13.61
C HIS A 139 0.27 -19.22 -14.37
N GLY A 140 0.27 -19.28 -15.71
CA GLY A 140 -0.25 -18.21 -16.54
C GLY A 140 -1.76 -18.13 -16.44
N MET A 141 -2.27 -17.05 -15.85
CA MET A 141 -3.69 -16.89 -15.54
C MET A 141 -4.55 -16.97 -16.80
N THR A 142 -5.56 -17.83 -16.76
CA THR A 142 -6.66 -17.82 -17.74
C THR A 142 -7.58 -16.63 -17.51
N LYS A 143 -8.53 -16.40 -18.41
CA LYS A 143 -9.57 -15.37 -18.19
C LYS A 143 -10.45 -15.70 -17.01
N ASP A 144 -10.72 -16.97 -16.77
CA ASP A 144 -11.49 -17.42 -15.60
C ASP A 144 -10.72 -17.15 -14.29
N ASP A 145 -9.42 -17.44 -14.24
CA ASP A 145 -8.57 -17.09 -13.10
C ASP A 145 -8.57 -15.57 -12.82
N ILE A 146 -8.54 -14.76 -13.88
CA ILE A 146 -8.63 -13.29 -13.75
C ILE A 146 -9.96 -12.90 -13.09
N GLN A 147 -11.08 -13.46 -13.53
CA GLN A 147 -12.39 -13.19 -12.95
C GLN A 147 -12.52 -13.71 -11.49
N GLU A 148 -11.93 -14.86 -11.16
CA GLU A 148 -11.87 -15.36 -9.79
C GLU A 148 -11.15 -14.37 -8.86
N VAL A 149 -10.00 -13.84 -9.29
CA VAL A 149 -9.24 -12.86 -8.51
C VAL A 149 -10.00 -11.54 -8.38
N ILE A 150 -10.61 -11.03 -9.45
CA ILE A 150 -11.45 -9.82 -9.40
C ILE A 150 -12.59 -10.01 -8.38
N ALA A 151 -13.27 -11.15 -8.42
CA ALA A 151 -14.34 -11.47 -7.48
C ALA A 151 -13.83 -11.54 -6.03
N ALA A 152 -12.61 -12.08 -5.79
CA ALA A 152 -12.00 -12.16 -4.47
C ALA A 152 -11.69 -10.76 -3.89
N PHE A 153 -11.19 -9.82 -4.70
CA PHE A 153 -10.98 -8.43 -4.26
C PHE A 153 -12.31 -7.72 -3.97
N ALA A 154 -13.32 -7.91 -4.83
CA ALA A 154 -14.65 -7.33 -4.61
C ALA A 154 -15.30 -7.88 -3.33
N GLN A 155 -15.13 -9.19 -3.04
CA GLN A 155 -15.63 -9.78 -1.80
C GLN A 155 -14.90 -9.22 -0.58
N ALA A 156 -13.57 -9.15 -0.61
CA ALA A 156 -12.79 -8.56 0.49
C ALA A 156 -13.19 -7.11 0.77
N ALA A 157 -13.50 -6.33 -0.27
CA ALA A 157 -13.98 -4.95 -0.11
C ALA A 157 -15.38 -4.89 0.53
N ARG A 158 -16.31 -5.81 0.17
CA ARG A 158 -17.61 -5.95 0.87
C ARG A 158 -17.42 -6.29 2.34
N ASP A 159 -16.53 -7.22 2.63
CA ASP A 159 -16.23 -7.65 4.00
C ASP A 159 -15.61 -6.49 4.81
N ALA A 160 -14.71 -5.72 4.20
CA ALA A 160 -14.13 -4.51 4.82
C ALA A 160 -15.22 -3.51 5.23
N LYS A 161 -16.14 -3.22 4.32
CA LYS A 161 -17.28 -2.35 4.61
C LYS A 161 -18.18 -2.92 5.72
N ALA A 162 -18.45 -4.22 5.68
CA ALA A 162 -19.33 -4.90 6.63
C ALA A 162 -18.77 -4.89 8.06
N ILE A 163 -17.44 -5.02 8.25
CA ILE A 163 -16.82 -4.98 9.58
C ILE A 163 -16.49 -3.56 10.06
N GLY A 164 -16.81 -2.53 9.27
CA GLY A 164 -16.68 -1.12 9.66
C GLY A 164 -15.34 -0.47 9.31
N MET A 165 -14.55 -1.02 8.38
CA MET A 165 -13.38 -0.33 7.83
C MET A 165 -13.81 0.98 7.14
N ASP A 166 -12.92 1.96 7.10
CA ASP A 166 -13.19 3.30 6.56
C ASP A 166 -12.94 3.44 5.05
N GLY A 167 -12.56 2.38 4.39
CA GLY A 167 -12.24 2.26 2.97
C GLY A 167 -11.44 1.01 2.70
N VAL A 168 -10.85 0.92 1.50
CA VAL A 168 -9.86 -0.12 1.14
C VAL A 168 -8.68 0.50 0.40
N GLU A 169 -7.49 -0.08 0.57
CA GLU A 169 -6.36 0.16 -0.32
C GLU A 169 -6.13 -1.08 -1.19
N ILE A 170 -6.07 -0.88 -2.51
CA ILE A 170 -5.74 -1.93 -3.48
C ILE A 170 -4.24 -1.88 -3.73
N HIS A 171 -3.54 -2.98 -3.48
CA HIS A 171 -2.09 -3.09 -3.67
C HIS A 171 -1.75 -3.33 -5.15
N GLY A 172 -1.53 -2.26 -5.92
CA GLY A 172 -1.15 -2.28 -7.33
C GLY A 172 0.33 -1.93 -7.58
N ALA A 173 1.23 -2.23 -6.64
CA ALA A 173 2.62 -1.78 -6.63
C ALA A 173 3.61 -2.93 -6.41
N HIS A 174 4.90 -2.60 -6.52
CA HIS A 174 6.06 -3.38 -6.04
C HIS A 174 6.28 -4.73 -6.73
N GLY A 175 5.70 -4.96 -7.91
CA GLY A 175 5.85 -6.21 -8.63
C GLY A 175 4.99 -7.36 -8.07
N TYR A 176 3.89 -7.05 -7.34
CA TYR A 176 2.85 -8.01 -6.99
C TYR A 176 1.79 -8.14 -8.10
N LEU A 177 0.78 -8.95 -7.94
CA LEU A 177 -0.07 -9.41 -9.04
C LEU A 177 -0.57 -8.30 -9.98
N ILE A 178 -1.18 -7.27 -9.45
CA ILE A 178 -1.75 -6.19 -10.28
C ILE A 178 -0.63 -5.45 -11.03
N ASP A 179 0.48 -5.15 -10.35
CA ASP A 179 1.64 -4.52 -10.95
C ASP A 179 2.35 -5.44 -11.97
N GLN A 180 2.30 -6.76 -11.79
CA GLN A 180 2.80 -7.73 -12.77
C GLN A 180 2.04 -7.67 -14.09
N PHE A 181 0.75 -7.32 -14.06
CA PHE A 181 -0.02 -7.08 -15.30
C PHE A 181 0.43 -5.80 -15.99
N PHE A 182 0.70 -4.72 -15.25
CA PHE A 182 1.21 -3.47 -15.82
C PHE A 182 2.60 -3.63 -16.46
N TRP A 183 3.47 -4.41 -15.82
CA TRP A 183 4.88 -4.47 -16.17
C TRP A 183 5.14 -5.40 -17.36
N GLU A 184 5.67 -4.84 -18.46
CA GLU A 184 6.05 -5.63 -19.66
C GLU A 184 7.09 -6.71 -19.36
N GLY A 185 7.93 -6.54 -18.32
CA GLY A 185 8.89 -7.55 -17.86
C GLY A 185 8.25 -8.87 -17.43
N SER A 186 7.02 -8.83 -16.90
CA SER A 186 6.27 -10.00 -16.44
C SER A 186 5.05 -10.35 -17.30
N ASN A 187 4.45 -9.38 -17.99
CA ASN A 187 3.28 -9.57 -18.82
C ASN A 187 3.67 -9.75 -20.30
N LYS A 188 3.65 -11.00 -20.78
CA LYS A 188 3.92 -11.39 -22.17
C LYS A 188 2.65 -11.91 -22.87
N ARG A 189 1.47 -11.52 -22.37
CA ARG A 189 0.19 -11.93 -22.95
C ARG A 189 -0.04 -11.31 -24.32
N THR A 190 -0.78 -12.03 -25.15
CA THR A 190 -1.18 -11.60 -26.51
C THR A 190 -2.67 -11.41 -26.64
N ASP A 191 -3.42 -11.59 -25.54
CA ASP A 191 -4.85 -11.31 -25.46
C ASP A 191 -5.11 -9.86 -24.98
N GLU A 192 -6.36 -9.53 -24.68
CA GLU A 192 -6.81 -8.19 -24.26
C GLU A 192 -6.22 -7.68 -22.94
N TYR A 193 -5.50 -8.52 -22.17
CA TYR A 193 -4.82 -8.17 -20.93
C TYR A 193 -3.29 -7.99 -21.12
N GLY A 194 -2.81 -8.11 -22.37
CA GLY A 194 -1.41 -7.91 -22.77
C GLY A 194 -1.27 -6.81 -23.81
N GLY A 195 -0.06 -6.60 -24.34
CA GLY A 195 0.21 -5.57 -25.36
C GLY A 195 0.78 -4.28 -24.77
N ASP A 196 0.24 -3.12 -25.13
CA ASP A 196 0.67 -1.83 -24.58
C ASP A 196 0.22 -1.62 -23.14
N LEU A 197 0.66 -0.54 -22.49
CA LEU A 197 0.34 -0.27 -21.09
C LEU A 197 -1.17 -0.07 -20.86
N ALA A 198 -1.89 0.51 -21.83
CA ALA A 198 -3.33 0.68 -21.72
C ALA A 198 -4.06 -0.66 -21.67
N GLN A 199 -3.68 -1.60 -22.55
CA GLN A 199 -4.21 -2.97 -22.54
C GLN A 199 -3.79 -3.75 -21.28
N ARG A 200 -2.53 -3.62 -20.86
CA ARG A 200 -2.03 -4.25 -19.61
C ARG A 200 -2.70 -3.68 -18.35
N SER A 201 -3.28 -2.49 -18.41
CA SER A 201 -4.03 -1.88 -17.31
C SER A 201 -5.46 -2.40 -17.17
N ARG A 202 -5.97 -3.16 -18.15
CA ARG A 202 -7.35 -3.66 -18.18
C ARG A 202 -7.72 -4.47 -16.94
N PHE A 203 -6.84 -5.36 -16.49
CA PHE A 203 -7.08 -6.16 -15.27
C PHE A 203 -7.33 -5.27 -14.05
N ALA A 204 -6.50 -4.26 -13.83
CA ALA A 204 -6.67 -3.33 -12.71
C ALA A 204 -7.96 -2.50 -12.84
N ILE A 205 -8.29 -2.05 -14.05
CA ILE A 205 -9.51 -1.27 -14.33
C ILE A 205 -10.74 -2.10 -13.97
N GLU A 206 -10.85 -3.34 -14.47
CA GLU A 206 -11.97 -4.25 -14.20
C GLU A 206 -12.06 -4.59 -12.69
N LEU A 207 -10.91 -4.79 -12.03
CA LEU A 207 -10.85 -5.04 -10.59
C LEU A 207 -11.36 -3.84 -9.79
N ILE A 208 -10.91 -2.61 -10.11
CA ILE A 208 -11.36 -1.39 -9.43
C ILE A 208 -12.87 -1.18 -9.65
N GLN A 209 -13.36 -1.39 -10.86
CA GLN A 209 -14.79 -1.30 -11.17
C GLN A 209 -15.62 -2.30 -10.36
N ALA A 210 -15.14 -3.55 -10.23
CA ALA A 210 -15.82 -4.58 -9.44
C ALA A 210 -15.82 -4.23 -7.94
N VAL A 211 -14.70 -3.71 -7.41
CA VAL A 211 -14.62 -3.22 -6.03
C VAL A 211 -15.58 -2.05 -5.82
N ARG A 212 -15.59 -1.06 -6.73
CA ARG A 212 -16.50 0.09 -6.68
C ARG A 212 -17.97 -0.35 -6.70
N ALA A 213 -18.33 -1.28 -7.57
CA ALA A 213 -19.68 -1.83 -7.62
C ALA A 213 -20.06 -2.57 -6.32
N ALA A 214 -19.09 -3.22 -5.68
CA ALA A 214 -19.31 -3.96 -4.44
C ALA A 214 -19.54 -3.06 -3.22
N VAL A 215 -18.88 -1.87 -3.15
CA VAL A 215 -18.90 -1.01 -1.96
C VAL A 215 -19.76 0.25 -2.14
N GLY A 216 -20.17 0.58 -3.37
CA GLY A 216 -20.96 1.79 -3.67
C GLY A 216 -20.10 3.06 -3.82
N PRO A 217 -20.72 4.22 -4.09
CA PRO A 217 -20.01 5.43 -4.47
C PRO A 217 -19.26 6.11 -3.31
N ASP A 218 -19.71 5.93 -2.08
CA ASP A 218 -19.28 6.71 -0.91
C ASP A 218 -18.18 6.03 -0.09
N PHE A 219 -17.79 4.79 -0.42
CA PHE A 219 -16.76 4.05 0.30
C PHE A 219 -15.40 4.27 -0.36
N PRO A 220 -14.41 4.86 0.35
CA PRO A 220 -13.13 5.24 -0.25
C PRO A 220 -12.34 4.05 -0.82
N ILE A 221 -11.85 4.21 -2.06
CA ILE A 221 -10.90 3.29 -2.71
C ILE A 221 -9.58 4.02 -2.89
N ILE A 222 -8.55 3.55 -2.20
CA ILE A 222 -7.17 3.98 -2.36
C ILE A 222 -6.48 3.01 -3.31
N PHE A 223 -5.75 3.51 -4.28
CA PHE A 223 -4.96 2.68 -5.19
C PHE A 223 -3.47 2.97 -4.99
N ARG A 224 -2.73 1.97 -4.53
CA ARG A 224 -1.28 2.08 -4.37
C ARG A 224 -0.57 1.59 -5.61
N PHE A 225 0.32 2.41 -6.17
CA PHE A 225 1.16 2.05 -7.30
C PHE A 225 2.60 2.52 -7.11
N SER A 226 3.51 1.98 -7.92
CA SER A 226 4.93 2.33 -7.94
C SER A 226 5.47 2.26 -9.35
N GLN A 227 6.49 3.08 -9.66
CA GLN A 227 7.28 2.90 -10.87
C GLN A 227 8.17 1.65 -10.75
N TRP A 228 8.91 1.55 -9.64
CA TRP A 228 9.87 0.47 -9.36
C TRP A 228 9.19 -0.84 -8.95
N LYS A 229 9.92 -1.95 -9.11
CA LYS A 229 9.51 -3.31 -8.72
C LYS A 229 10.51 -3.90 -7.73
N GLN A 230 10.09 -4.82 -6.86
CA GLN A 230 11.01 -5.54 -5.98
C GLN A 230 12.02 -6.40 -6.77
N GLN A 231 11.58 -6.89 -7.91
CA GLN A 231 12.38 -7.72 -8.82
C GLN A 231 13.37 -6.87 -9.65
N ASP A 232 13.08 -5.60 -9.84
CA ASP A 232 13.87 -4.63 -10.57
C ASP A 232 13.63 -3.21 -10.09
N TYR A 233 14.52 -2.70 -9.25
CA TYR A 233 14.41 -1.35 -8.70
C TYR A 233 14.64 -0.23 -9.71
N THR A 234 15.17 -0.55 -10.89
CA THR A 234 15.37 0.41 -11.98
C THR A 234 14.20 0.45 -12.95
N ALA A 235 13.27 -0.51 -12.83
CA ALA A 235 12.08 -0.54 -13.68
C ALA A 235 11.25 0.73 -13.54
N ARG A 236 10.71 1.16 -14.66
CA ARG A 236 9.74 2.27 -14.73
C ARG A 236 8.57 1.84 -15.60
N LEU A 237 7.36 2.14 -15.15
CA LEU A 237 6.15 1.91 -15.94
C LEU A 237 6.01 2.95 -17.06
N VAL A 238 6.37 4.20 -16.75
CA VAL A 238 6.22 5.36 -17.63
C VAL A 238 7.45 6.25 -17.54
N GLN A 239 7.76 6.97 -18.62
CA GLN A 239 8.95 7.80 -18.73
C GLN A 239 8.63 9.29 -18.73
N THR A 240 7.38 9.68 -19.02
CA THR A 240 6.97 11.08 -19.13
C THR A 240 5.70 11.37 -18.33
N PRO A 241 5.44 12.64 -18.00
CA PRO A 241 4.18 13.05 -17.36
C PRO A 241 2.95 12.69 -18.17
N GLU A 242 3.02 12.79 -19.51
CA GLU A 242 1.92 12.47 -20.42
C GLU A 242 1.57 10.98 -20.34
N GLU A 243 2.58 10.11 -20.34
CA GLU A 243 2.40 8.66 -20.15
C GLU A 243 1.82 8.34 -18.78
N LEU A 244 2.27 9.07 -17.73
CA LEU A 244 1.71 8.91 -16.38
C LEU A 244 0.23 9.30 -16.35
N GLY A 245 -0.14 10.41 -16.98
CA GLY A 245 -1.53 10.84 -17.09
C GLY A 245 -2.40 9.83 -17.85
N ALA A 246 -1.89 9.28 -18.95
CA ALA A 246 -2.56 8.25 -19.73
C ALA A 246 -2.76 6.94 -18.94
N PHE A 247 -1.81 6.58 -18.08
CA PHE A 247 -1.90 5.42 -17.19
C PHE A 247 -2.92 5.64 -16.05
N LEU A 248 -2.88 6.79 -15.39
CA LEU A 248 -3.67 7.05 -14.18
C LEU A 248 -5.14 7.40 -14.47
N LYS A 249 -5.42 8.07 -15.61
CA LYS A 249 -6.77 8.51 -15.92
C LYS A 249 -7.79 7.37 -15.98
N PRO A 250 -7.56 6.25 -16.69
CA PRO A 250 -8.50 5.12 -16.71
C PRO A 250 -8.73 4.51 -15.33
N LEU A 251 -7.70 4.47 -14.46
CA LEU A 251 -7.84 3.99 -13.08
C LEU A 251 -8.69 4.93 -12.24
N SER A 252 -8.49 6.24 -12.40
CA SER A 252 -9.31 7.27 -11.76
C SER A 252 -10.77 7.16 -12.19
N ASP A 253 -11.03 7.02 -13.49
CA ASP A 253 -12.37 6.90 -14.06
C ASP A 253 -13.06 5.59 -13.63
N ALA A 254 -12.30 4.52 -13.38
CA ALA A 254 -12.79 3.25 -12.86
C ALA A 254 -13.29 3.32 -11.41
N GLY A 255 -12.88 4.34 -10.64
CA GLY A 255 -13.41 4.56 -9.31
C GLY A 255 -12.38 4.76 -8.20
N VAL A 256 -11.12 5.04 -8.52
CA VAL A 256 -10.11 5.41 -7.51
C VAL A 256 -10.41 6.81 -6.94
N ASP A 257 -10.41 6.91 -5.62
CA ASP A 257 -10.63 8.18 -4.91
C ASP A 257 -9.33 8.85 -4.49
N ILE A 258 -8.33 8.05 -4.07
CA ILE A 258 -7.03 8.51 -3.59
C ILE A 258 -5.92 7.66 -4.22
N PHE A 259 -4.86 8.28 -4.69
CA PHE A 259 -3.66 7.56 -5.14
C PHE A 259 -2.58 7.55 -4.06
N HIS A 260 -2.08 6.38 -3.69
CA HIS A 260 -0.94 6.20 -2.80
C HIS A 260 0.32 5.93 -3.62
N CYS A 261 1.14 6.96 -3.75
CA CYS A 261 2.27 7.00 -4.66
C CYS A 261 3.53 6.47 -3.96
N SER A 262 3.88 5.22 -4.20
CA SER A 262 4.99 4.56 -3.51
C SER A 262 6.33 4.91 -4.15
N THR A 263 7.11 5.74 -3.45
CA THR A 263 8.50 6.04 -3.78
C THR A 263 9.44 5.53 -2.70
N ARG A 264 10.76 5.50 -3.00
CA ARG A 264 11.78 5.16 -2.01
C ARG A 264 12.20 6.38 -1.19
N ARG A 265 12.22 7.55 -1.84
CA ARG A 265 12.51 8.86 -1.24
C ARG A 265 11.51 9.88 -1.76
N PHE A 266 10.73 10.48 -0.89
CA PHE A 266 9.67 11.43 -1.26
C PHE A 266 10.21 12.72 -1.88
N TRP A 267 11.48 13.06 -1.64
CA TRP A 267 12.10 14.30 -2.11
C TRP A 267 12.71 14.19 -3.52
N GLU A 268 12.79 13.00 -4.09
CA GLU A 268 13.32 12.81 -5.44
C GLU A 268 12.30 13.24 -6.50
N PRO A 269 12.73 14.06 -7.48
CA PRO A 269 11.89 14.37 -8.63
C PRO A 269 11.51 13.13 -9.42
N GLU A 270 10.28 13.07 -9.93
CA GLU A 270 9.85 11.93 -10.74
C GLU A 270 10.32 12.04 -12.18
N PHE A 271 10.24 13.23 -12.77
CA PHE A 271 10.63 13.49 -14.15
C PHE A 271 11.62 14.64 -14.23
N GLU A 272 12.49 14.60 -15.25
CA GLU A 272 13.47 15.65 -15.52
C GLU A 272 12.78 16.99 -15.79
N GLY A 273 13.39 18.07 -15.33
CA GLY A 273 12.88 19.43 -15.52
C GLY A 273 11.79 19.88 -14.54
N SER A 274 11.48 19.10 -13.52
CA SER A 274 10.52 19.43 -12.47
C SER A 274 10.99 18.92 -11.11
N ASP A 275 10.65 19.63 -10.03
CA ASP A 275 10.91 19.19 -8.66
C ASP A 275 9.79 18.31 -8.07
N LEU A 276 8.70 18.12 -8.81
CA LEU A 276 7.57 17.33 -8.34
C LEU A 276 7.94 15.84 -8.24
N ASN A 277 7.61 15.24 -7.12
CA ASN A 277 7.70 13.79 -6.95
C ASN A 277 6.50 13.07 -7.59
N LEU A 278 6.46 11.75 -7.51
CA LEU A 278 5.37 10.94 -8.09
C LEU A 278 3.99 11.36 -7.57
N ALA A 279 3.85 11.70 -6.27
CA ALA A 279 2.58 12.13 -5.70
C ALA A 279 2.15 13.51 -6.22
N GLY A 280 3.08 14.44 -6.34
CA GLY A 280 2.84 15.77 -6.90
C GLY A 280 2.37 15.70 -8.35
N TRP A 281 3.04 14.93 -9.18
CA TRP A 281 2.62 14.70 -10.56
C TRP A 281 1.25 14.01 -10.65
N THR A 282 1.03 12.98 -9.85
CA THR A 282 -0.26 12.26 -9.82
C THR A 282 -1.41 13.20 -9.48
N ARG A 283 -1.22 14.06 -8.46
CA ARG A 283 -2.21 15.06 -8.07
C ARG A 283 -2.50 16.06 -9.21
N GLN A 284 -1.45 16.56 -9.83
CA GLN A 284 -1.57 17.52 -10.94
C GLN A 284 -2.30 16.91 -12.15
N LEU A 285 -2.00 15.67 -12.50
CA LEU A 285 -2.56 15.01 -13.70
C LEU A 285 -3.97 14.47 -13.50
N THR A 286 -4.33 14.08 -12.27
CA THR A 286 -5.63 13.45 -12.00
C THR A 286 -6.63 14.36 -11.29
N GLY A 287 -6.15 15.39 -10.59
CA GLY A 287 -6.98 16.20 -9.69
C GLY A 287 -7.45 15.45 -8.43
N LYS A 288 -7.02 14.20 -8.24
CA LYS A 288 -7.36 13.38 -7.07
C LYS A 288 -6.41 13.65 -5.91
N PRO A 289 -6.87 13.52 -4.65
CA PRO A 289 -5.97 13.51 -3.51
C PRO A 289 -4.90 12.44 -3.62
N THR A 290 -3.71 12.75 -3.09
CA THR A 290 -2.57 11.83 -3.11
C THR A 290 -1.94 11.65 -1.75
N ILE A 291 -1.39 10.44 -1.53
CA ILE A 291 -0.55 10.10 -0.39
C ILE A 291 0.89 9.96 -0.90
N THR A 292 1.80 10.75 -0.36
CA THR A 292 3.23 10.57 -0.59
C THR A 292 3.83 9.62 0.44
N VAL A 293 4.87 8.87 0.08
CA VAL A 293 5.61 7.98 0.98
C VAL A 293 7.04 7.79 0.46
N GLY A 294 7.97 7.55 1.36
CA GLY A 294 9.35 7.19 1.03
C GLY A 294 10.35 7.87 1.97
N SER A 295 10.92 7.12 2.88
CA SER A 295 11.91 7.58 3.88
C SER A 295 11.48 8.83 4.69
N VAL A 296 10.18 8.98 4.95
CA VAL A 296 9.66 10.08 5.76
C VAL A 296 10.19 9.96 7.19
N GLY A 297 10.84 11.02 7.68
CA GLY A 297 11.39 11.10 9.03
C GLY A 297 12.64 10.25 9.28
N LEU A 298 13.26 9.68 8.23
CA LEU A 298 14.48 8.87 8.34
C LEU A 298 15.50 9.25 7.24
N ASP A 299 16.79 9.21 7.58
CA ASP A 299 17.91 9.56 6.69
C ASP A 299 18.26 8.46 5.67
N GLY A 300 17.77 7.24 5.87
CA GLY A 300 18.11 6.07 5.05
C GLY A 300 16.95 5.44 4.32
N GLU A 301 17.18 4.97 3.09
CA GLU A 301 16.20 4.21 2.33
C GLU A 301 16.14 2.72 2.73
N PHE A 302 15.02 2.06 2.41
CA PHE A 302 14.75 0.68 2.82
C PHE A 302 15.79 -0.34 2.32
N LEU A 303 16.28 -0.22 1.08
CA LEU A 303 17.22 -1.17 0.50
C LEU A 303 18.56 -1.23 1.24
N GLN A 304 19.02 -0.11 1.78
CA GLN A 304 20.27 -0.06 2.52
C GLN A 304 20.22 -0.97 3.75
N PHE A 305 19.02 -1.16 4.33
CA PHE A 305 18.81 -2.03 5.48
C PHE A 305 18.56 -3.50 5.11
N MET A 306 18.14 -3.76 3.87
CA MET A 306 18.04 -5.14 3.36
C MET A 306 19.40 -5.75 3.07
N VAL A 307 20.35 -4.94 2.58
CA VAL A 307 21.70 -5.39 2.20
C VAL A 307 22.67 -5.36 3.39
N ASN A 308 22.57 -4.34 4.23
CA ASN A 308 23.44 -4.18 5.42
C ASN A 308 22.63 -4.27 6.71
N THR A 309 22.78 -5.39 7.41
CA THR A 309 21.99 -5.72 8.62
C THR A 309 22.30 -4.84 9.82
N ASP A 310 23.49 -4.26 9.89
CA ASP A 310 23.97 -3.49 11.05
C ASP A 310 23.69 -1.99 10.92
N LYS A 311 23.09 -1.59 9.78
CA LYS A 311 22.79 -0.19 9.54
C LYS A 311 21.57 0.27 10.35
N VAL A 312 21.69 1.47 10.92
CA VAL A 312 20.63 2.19 11.64
C VAL A 312 20.19 3.37 10.75
N ALA A 313 18.90 3.66 10.69
CA ALA A 313 18.39 4.89 10.09
C ALA A 313 18.07 5.87 11.21
N GLU A 314 18.76 7.00 11.18
CA GLU A 314 18.55 8.07 12.15
C GLU A 314 17.33 8.92 11.79
N PRO A 315 16.66 9.54 12.78
CA PRO A 315 15.63 10.53 12.54
C PRO A 315 16.15 11.67 11.66
N ALA A 316 15.37 12.07 10.67
CA ALA A 316 15.71 13.11 9.71
C ALA A 316 14.71 14.28 9.76
N SER A 317 15.16 15.47 9.36
CA SER A 317 14.34 16.68 9.29
C SER A 317 13.11 16.50 8.40
N LEU A 318 12.00 17.07 8.83
CA LEU A 318 10.73 17.09 8.08
C LEU A 318 10.55 18.40 7.29
N GLU A 319 11.51 19.33 7.31
CA GLU A 319 11.38 20.67 6.73
C GLU A 319 10.99 20.63 5.24
N ASN A 320 11.71 19.85 4.43
CA ASN A 320 11.38 19.70 3.00
C ASN A 320 9.98 19.08 2.77
N LEU A 321 9.61 18.09 3.58
CA LEU A 321 8.26 17.49 3.52
C LEU A 321 7.18 18.53 3.81
N LEU A 322 7.35 19.32 4.87
CA LEU A 322 6.40 20.32 5.30
C LEU A 322 6.29 21.47 4.28
N GLU A 323 7.38 21.89 3.67
CA GLU A 323 7.35 22.86 2.58
C GLU A 323 6.51 22.38 1.39
N ARG A 324 6.70 21.12 0.96
CA ARG A 324 5.95 20.50 -0.14
C ARG A 324 4.47 20.32 0.21
N LEU A 325 4.17 19.90 1.44
CA LEU A 325 2.78 19.76 1.92
C LEU A 325 2.09 21.13 1.94
N ASN A 326 2.77 22.19 2.41
CA ASN A 326 2.24 23.55 2.41
C ASN A 326 2.03 24.12 1.00
N LYS A 327 2.85 23.71 0.02
CA LYS A 327 2.66 24.02 -1.41
C LYS A 327 1.55 23.18 -2.05
N GLN A 328 0.91 22.29 -1.27
CA GLN A 328 -0.13 21.39 -1.75
C GLN A 328 0.33 20.47 -2.90
N GLU A 329 1.57 20.02 -2.88
CA GLU A 329 2.07 19.05 -3.86
C GLU A 329 1.40 17.69 -3.69
N PHE A 330 1.05 17.34 -2.46
CA PHE A 330 0.28 16.16 -2.08
C PHE A 330 -0.62 16.49 -0.88
N ASP A 331 -1.55 15.59 -0.54
CA ASP A 331 -2.57 15.85 0.48
C ASP A 331 -2.29 15.16 1.80
N LEU A 332 -1.73 13.94 1.75
CA LEU A 332 -1.48 13.06 2.87
C LEU A 332 -0.03 12.54 2.84
N VAL A 333 0.48 12.20 4.01
CA VAL A 333 1.86 11.74 4.19
C VAL A 333 1.88 10.40 4.89
N ALA A 334 2.35 9.35 4.20
CA ALA A 334 2.49 8.03 4.78
C ALA A 334 3.89 7.84 5.38
N VAL A 335 3.90 7.39 6.62
CA VAL A 335 5.09 7.13 7.42
C VAL A 335 5.21 5.63 7.66
N GLY A 336 6.34 5.06 7.30
CA GLY A 336 6.60 3.62 7.44
C GLY A 336 7.48 3.30 8.66
N ARG A 337 8.75 3.01 8.42
CA ARG A 337 9.69 2.50 9.41
C ARG A 337 9.82 3.36 10.68
N ALA A 338 9.67 4.67 10.57
CA ALA A 338 9.66 5.55 11.75
C ALA A 338 8.49 5.22 12.67
N LEU A 339 7.27 5.03 12.15
CA LEU A 339 6.10 4.58 12.92
C LEU A 339 6.19 3.10 13.35
N LEU A 340 6.95 2.27 12.65
CA LEU A 340 7.14 0.88 13.03
C LEU A 340 7.94 0.77 14.34
N VAL A 341 9.03 1.52 14.46
CA VAL A 341 9.90 1.51 15.65
C VAL A 341 9.36 2.38 16.77
N ASP A 342 8.70 3.49 16.44
CA ASP A 342 8.22 4.47 17.41
C ASP A 342 6.71 4.73 17.19
N PRO A 343 5.84 4.03 17.94
CA PRO A 343 4.39 4.23 17.82
C PRO A 343 3.95 5.66 18.18
N ASP A 344 4.75 6.37 18.98
CA ASP A 344 4.48 7.75 19.42
C ASP A 344 5.07 8.81 18.48
N TRP A 345 5.60 8.41 17.32
CA TRP A 345 6.24 9.31 16.37
C TRP A 345 5.38 10.55 16.06
N ALA A 346 4.10 10.36 15.76
CA ALA A 346 3.23 11.47 15.36
C ALA A 346 3.03 12.49 16.50
N VAL A 347 2.79 12.04 17.73
CA VAL A 347 2.64 12.93 18.88
C VAL A 347 3.97 13.62 19.22
N LYS A 348 5.12 12.94 19.08
CA LYS A 348 6.44 13.54 19.27
C LYS A 348 6.72 14.67 18.28
N VAL A 349 6.41 14.44 17.00
CA VAL A 349 6.51 15.47 15.94
C VAL A 349 5.58 16.64 16.23
N ARG A 350 4.32 16.38 16.58
CA ARG A 350 3.34 17.43 16.90
C ARG A 350 3.81 18.33 18.04
N ASP A 351 4.40 17.73 19.06
CA ASP A 351 4.77 18.40 20.30
C ASP A 351 6.22 18.97 20.29
N GLY A 352 6.91 18.93 19.12
CA GLY A 352 8.28 19.44 18.98
C GLY A 352 9.34 18.63 19.74
N ARG A 353 9.10 17.31 19.88
CA ARG A 353 9.98 16.36 20.59
C ARG A 353 10.68 15.39 19.63
N GLU A 354 11.10 15.89 18.46
CA GLU A 354 11.76 15.08 17.43
C GLU A 354 13.06 14.44 17.94
N SER A 355 13.72 15.04 18.92
CA SER A 355 14.91 14.46 19.59
C SER A 355 14.63 13.16 20.33
N ASP A 356 13.36 12.89 20.66
CA ASP A 356 12.95 11.69 21.40
C ASP A 356 12.53 10.55 20.45
N ILE A 357 12.54 10.78 19.13
CA ILE A 357 12.19 9.78 18.14
C ILE A 357 13.25 8.69 18.07
N LEU A 358 12.79 7.44 18.07
CA LEU A 358 13.67 6.29 18.05
C LEU A 358 14.23 6.05 16.64
N PRO A 359 15.54 5.75 16.51
CA PRO A 359 16.13 5.36 15.24
C PRO A 359 15.64 3.95 14.83
N PHE A 360 15.54 3.73 13.51
CA PHE A 360 15.12 2.44 12.99
C PHE A 360 16.31 1.48 12.80
N SER A 361 16.18 0.27 13.35
CA SER A 361 17.05 -0.86 13.05
C SER A 361 16.22 -2.11 12.70
N ARG A 362 16.85 -3.12 12.10
CA ARG A 362 16.17 -4.39 11.75
C ARG A 362 15.63 -5.14 12.97
N GLU A 363 16.19 -4.92 14.15
CA GLU A 363 15.69 -5.55 15.39
C GLU A 363 14.22 -5.18 15.65
N ALA A 364 13.79 -3.98 15.27
CA ALA A 364 12.39 -3.55 15.40
C ALA A 364 11.40 -4.42 14.57
N LEU A 365 11.90 -5.15 13.57
CA LEU A 365 11.06 -6.06 12.77
C LEU A 365 10.65 -7.32 13.53
N LYS A 366 11.39 -7.68 14.60
CA LYS A 366 11.23 -8.94 15.34
C LYS A 366 10.09 -8.92 16.37
N GLN A 367 9.47 -7.77 16.59
CA GLN A 367 8.41 -7.59 17.60
C GLN A 367 7.37 -6.57 17.15
N LEU A 368 6.15 -6.68 17.68
CA LEU A 368 5.10 -5.67 17.55
C LEU A 368 5.17 -4.73 18.78
N VAL A 369 5.61 -3.49 18.56
CA VAL A 369 5.64 -2.45 19.60
C VAL A 369 4.53 -1.42 19.36
#